data_83df9a68fd5367c755fd0accea221cb5
#
_entry.id   83df9a68fd5367c755fd0accea221cb5
#
_cell.length_a   1.000
_cell.length_b   1.000
_cell.length_c   1.000
_cell.angle_alpha   90.00
_cell.angle_beta   90.00
_cell.angle_gamma   90.00
#
_symmetry.space_group_name_H-M   'P 1'
#
loop_
_entity.id
_entity.type
_entity.pdbx_description
1 polymer ?
#
loop_
_entity_poly.entity_id
_entity_poly.type
_entity_poly.pdbx_seq_one_letter_code
_entity_poly.pdbx_strand_id
1 'polypeptide(L)'
;MKTHYVLSALAIMAMAGAAQAQTSVKLGVLNDRSGVYSDLTGEGSVIAARMAAEDFKAAEKGIKVDIVAADHQNKPDIGAGIARQWYDQDGVDVILDVPTSSVALAVNGIAREKNKILINSGGGTSDLTGSQCSPNTVHWTYDTWALANGTGGAMVKRGGNTWFFVTADYAFGHALERDTSALVTKAGGKVVGTVRHPFPGQDFASFLLQAQSSGAKVIGLANAGGDFTNAMKQAAEFGIVQGGQSLAGLLVFITDVHSLGLQVAQGLVMTEAFYWDQNDQTRAWSKRFADRNGGKMPTMVHAGVYAGALHYLKAVEALKGKDTAQVMAKMKEMPTDDPLFGKGKVRQDGRKIHDMYLFEVKKPAESKGPWDLYKQLATIPADQAFRPLNEGGCSLVKG
;
A
#
# COMPACT_ATOMS: atom_id res chain seq x y z
N MET A 1 8.32 17.82 -90.25
CA MET A 1 7.43 17.91 -89.06
C MET A 1 7.86 16.84 -88.07
N LYS A 2 8.53 17.24 -86.98
CA LYS A 2 9.00 16.33 -85.88
C LYS A 2 8.21 16.72 -84.64
N THR A 3 7.37 15.84 -84.18
CA THR A 3 6.53 15.98 -82.96
C THR A 3 7.31 15.48 -81.76
N HIS A 4 7.60 16.33 -80.82
CA HIS A 4 8.24 15.95 -79.53
C HIS A 4 7.12 15.59 -78.53
N TYR A 5 7.14 14.36 -77.99
CA TYR A 5 6.35 13.96 -76.83
C TYR A 5 7.19 14.26 -75.58
N VAL A 6 6.68 15.13 -74.70
CA VAL A 6 7.21 15.37 -73.38
C VAL A 6 6.51 14.43 -72.44
N LEU A 7 7.24 13.42 -71.88
CA LEU A 7 6.75 12.59 -70.79
C LEU A 7 6.99 13.35 -69.46
N SER A 8 5.91 13.78 -68.81
CA SER A 8 5.97 14.28 -67.43
C SER A 8 5.84 13.10 -66.47
N ALA A 9 6.92 12.74 -65.83
CA ALA A 9 6.94 11.78 -64.75
C ALA A 9 6.46 12.46 -63.46
N LEU A 10 5.24 12.13 -63.00
CA LEU A 10 4.76 12.50 -61.66
C LEU A 10 5.45 11.57 -60.63
N ALA A 11 6.35 12.11 -59.84
CA ALA A 11 6.91 11.43 -58.68
C ALA A 11 5.91 11.54 -57.51
N ILE A 12 5.20 10.47 -57.23
CA ILE A 12 4.38 10.30 -56.04
C ILE A 12 5.32 9.99 -54.88
N MET A 13 5.66 11.02 -54.08
CA MET A 13 6.29 10.79 -52.77
C MET A 13 5.27 10.15 -51.83
N ALA A 14 5.33 8.84 -51.69
CA ALA A 14 4.64 8.13 -50.60
C ALA A 14 5.30 8.54 -49.28
N MET A 15 4.70 9.48 -48.54
CA MET A 15 5.00 9.67 -47.13
C MET A 15 4.57 8.41 -46.36
N ALA A 16 5.46 7.44 -46.23
CA ALA A 16 5.31 6.37 -45.30
C ALA A 16 5.46 7.02 -43.88
N GLY A 17 4.33 7.45 -43.33
CA GLY A 17 4.26 7.79 -41.92
C GLY A 17 4.71 6.54 -41.14
N ALA A 18 5.88 6.59 -40.51
CA ALA A 18 6.31 5.55 -39.59
C ALA A 18 5.24 5.45 -38.52
N ALA A 19 4.37 4.43 -38.62
CA ALA A 19 3.47 4.07 -37.53
C ALA A 19 4.36 3.77 -36.33
N GLN A 20 4.42 4.69 -35.38
CA GLN A 20 5.17 4.51 -34.15
C GLN A 20 4.56 3.30 -33.45
N ALA A 21 5.31 2.21 -33.31
CA ALA A 21 4.82 0.99 -32.69
C ALA A 21 4.29 1.33 -31.29
N GLN A 22 3.01 1.07 -31.07
CA GLN A 22 2.35 1.31 -29.79
C GLN A 22 2.99 0.42 -28.72
N THR A 23 3.48 1.02 -27.64
CA THR A 23 3.99 0.27 -26.49
C THR A 23 2.83 -0.36 -25.74
N SER A 24 2.77 -1.71 -25.70
CA SER A 24 1.76 -2.42 -24.93
C SER A 24 2.31 -2.83 -23.58
N VAL A 25 1.63 -2.45 -22.50
CA VAL A 25 1.93 -2.85 -21.13
C VAL A 25 0.75 -3.57 -20.50
N LYS A 26 1.02 -4.59 -19.68
CA LYS A 26 0.01 -5.33 -18.95
C LYS A 26 0.26 -5.22 -17.45
N LEU A 27 -0.69 -4.65 -16.72
CA LEU A 27 -0.67 -4.49 -15.27
C LEU A 27 -1.47 -5.64 -14.64
N GLY A 28 -0.89 -6.35 -13.69
CA GLY A 28 -1.56 -7.40 -12.94
C GLY A 28 -1.89 -6.93 -11.52
N VAL A 29 -3.15 -6.79 -11.17
CA VAL A 29 -3.58 -6.51 -9.79
C VAL A 29 -3.78 -7.84 -9.07
N LEU A 30 -2.82 -8.20 -8.23
CA LEU A 30 -2.82 -9.45 -7.47
C LEU A 30 -3.11 -9.15 -6.02
N ASN A 31 -4.32 -9.46 -5.55
CA ASN A 31 -4.75 -9.04 -4.22
C ASN A 31 -5.72 -10.02 -3.56
N ASP A 32 -6.18 -9.71 -2.36
CA ASP A 32 -7.27 -10.42 -1.69
C ASP A 32 -8.60 -9.86 -2.19
N ARG A 33 -9.41 -10.71 -2.80
CA ARG A 33 -10.71 -10.33 -3.36
C ARG A 33 -11.90 -10.94 -2.62
N SER A 34 -11.66 -11.87 -1.71
CA SER A 34 -12.70 -12.65 -1.02
C SER A 34 -12.48 -12.82 0.47
N GLY A 35 -11.30 -12.50 0.99
CA GLY A 35 -10.93 -12.69 2.39
C GLY A 35 -10.98 -11.42 3.23
N VAL A 36 -10.23 -11.45 4.34
CA VAL A 36 -10.23 -10.41 5.39
C VAL A 36 -9.66 -9.06 4.95
N TYR A 37 -8.99 -8.99 3.80
CA TYR A 37 -8.44 -7.76 3.22
C TYR A 37 -9.19 -7.28 1.97
N SER A 38 -10.29 -7.95 1.58
CA SER A 38 -11.03 -7.62 0.36
C SER A 38 -11.62 -6.21 0.34
N ASP A 39 -12.03 -5.68 1.49
CA ASP A 39 -12.58 -4.31 1.58
C ASP A 39 -11.52 -3.21 1.47
N LEU A 40 -10.29 -3.51 1.90
CA LEU A 40 -9.21 -2.53 1.88
C LEU A 40 -8.39 -2.54 0.58
N THR A 41 -8.54 -3.57 -0.24
CA THR A 41 -7.88 -3.74 -1.55
C THR A 41 -8.91 -4.13 -2.63
N GLY A 42 -9.15 -5.40 -2.85
CA GLY A 42 -10.20 -5.98 -3.70
C GLY A 42 -10.39 -5.33 -5.06
N GLU A 43 -11.64 -5.12 -5.45
CA GLU A 43 -11.98 -4.44 -6.72
C GLU A 43 -11.55 -2.98 -6.73
N GLY A 44 -11.48 -2.33 -5.56
CA GLY A 44 -11.01 -0.94 -5.45
C GLY A 44 -9.61 -0.73 -6.03
N SER A 45 -8.70 -1.70 -5.83
CA SER A 45 -7.35 -1.64 -6.42
C SER A 45 -7.37 -1.73 -7.95
N VAL A 46 -8.29 -2.51 -8.52
CA VAL A 46 -8.48 -2.59 -9.98
C VAL A 46 -9.02 -1.28 -10.53
N ILE A 47 -9.99 -0.69 -9.84
CA ILE A 47 -10.53 0.65 -10.18
C ILE A 47 -9.40 1.69 -10.14
N ALA A 48 -8.59 1.69 -9.09
CA ALA A 48 -7.47 2.62 -8.94
C ALA A 48 -6.43 2.48 -10.07
N ALA A 49 -6.08 1.25 -10.47
CA ALA A 49 -5.18 0.99 -11.59
C ALA A 49 -5.76 1.49 -12.93
N ARG A 50 -7.06 1.29 -13.17
CA ARG A 50 -7.75 1.82 -14.35
C ARG A 50 -7.76 3.34 -14.37
N MET A 51 -8.08 3.97 -13.24
CA MET A 51 -8.04 5.43 -13.10
C MET A 51 -6.64 6.01 -13.36
N ALA A 52 -5.58 5.31 -12.94
CA ALA A 52 -4.21 5.73 -13.23
C ALA A 52 -3.91 5.74 -14.75
N ALA A 53 -4.33 4.69 -15.48
CA ALA A 53 -4.14 4.61 -16.92
C ALA A 53 -4.96 5.69 -17.68
N GLU A 54 -6.18 5.95 -17.23
CA GLU A 54 -7.06 7.00 -17.79
C GLU A 54 -6.49 8.39 -17.54
N ASP A 55 -6.13 8.73 -16.31
CA ASP A 55 -5.60 10.05 -15.94
C ASP A 55 -4.23 10.32 -16.58
N PHE A 56 -3.44 9.27 -16.77
CA PHE A 56 -2.19 9.34 -17.52
C PHE A 56 -2.41 9.59 -19.01
N LYS A 57 -3.64 9.34 -19.52
CA LYS A 57 -3.98 9.40 -20.94
C LYS A 57 -3.08 8.50 -21.78
N ALA A 58 -2.89 7.26 -21.33
CA ALA A 58 -1.96 6.31 -21.91
C ALA A 58 -2.14 6.14 -23.42
N ALA A 59 -3.39 6.04 -23.89
CA ALA A 59 -3.70 5.86 -25.31
C ALA A 59 -3.25 7.06 -26.17
N GLU A 60 -3.42 8.31 -25.68
CA GLU A 60 -2.95 9.53 -26.37
C GLU A 60 -1.42 9.58 -26.48
N LYS A 61 -0.71 8.88 -25.58
CA LYS A 61 0.75 8.79 -25.52
C LYS A 61 1.32 7.55 -26.24
N GLY A 62 0.48 6.84 -27.00
CA GLY A 62 0.90 5.64 -27.73
C GLY A 62 1.17 4.43 -26.83
N ILE A 63 0.61 4.40 -25.61
CA ILE A 63 0.73 3.28 -24.69
C ILE A 63 -0.64 2.60 -24.57
N LYS A 64 -0.70 1.31 -24.94
CA LYS A 64 -1.86 0.45 -24.66
C LYS A 64 -1.66 -0.16 -23.28
N VAL A 65 -2.66 0.00 -22.40
CA VAL A 65 -2.66 -0.58 -21.06
C VAL A 65 -3.74 -1.64 -20.98
N ASP A 66 -3.34 -2.89 -20.72
CA ASP A 66 -4.23 -3.98 -20.37
C ASP A 66 -4.12 -4.24 -18.85
N ILE A 67 -5.25 -4.51 -18.18
CA ILE A 67 -5.28 -4.77 -16.73
C ILE A 67 -5.95 -6.12 -16.49
N VAL A 68 -5.24 -6.99 -15.78
CA VAL A 68 -5.76 -8.28 -15.29
C VAL A 68 -5.78 -8.28 -13.76
N ALA A 69 -6.65 -9.08 -13.16
CA ALA A 69 -6.78 -9.18 -11.72
C ALA A 69 -6.96 -10.64 -11.29
N ALA A 70 -6.41 -11.00 -10.14
CA ALA A 70 -6.60 -12.32 -9.54
C ALA A 70 -6.60 -12.25 -8.01
N ASP A 71 -7.25 -13.25 -7.40
CA ASP A 71 -7.33 -13.42 -5.96
C ASP A 71 -6.25 -14.39 -5.48
N HIS A 72 -5.34 -13.90 -4.63
CA HIS A 72 -4.33 -14.75 -4.00
C HIS A 72 -4.84 -15.44 -2.72
N GLN A 73 -6.07 -15.14 -2.27
CA GLN A 73 -6.71 -15.76 -1.11
C GLN A 73 -5.87 -15.70 0.18
N ASN A 74 -4.99 -14.72 0.30
CA ASN A 74 -4.00 -14.60 1.39
C ASN A 74 -3.04 -15.79 1.53
N LYS A 75 -2.87 -16.59 0.46
CA LYS A 75 -2.03 -17.79 0.44
C LYS A 75 -0.77 -17.58 -0.41
N PRO A 76 0.44 -17.70 0.17
CA PRO A 76 1.70 -17.46 -0.54
C PRO A 76 1.90 -18.34 -1.76
N ASP A 77 1.51 -19.61 -1.69
CA ASP A 77 1.61 -20.58 -2.78
C ASP A 77 0.71 -20.22 -3.97
N ILE A 78 -0.53 -19.78 -3.70
CA ILE A 78 -1.46 -19.32 -4.74
C ILE A 78 -0.93 -18.04 -5.38
N GLY A 79 -0.53 -17.04 -4.58
CA GLY A 79 0.04 -15.79 -5.10
C GLY A 79 1.30 -16.02 -5.93
N ALA A 80 2.19 -16.90 -5.47
CA ALA A 80 3.40 -17.30 -6.19
C ALA A 80 3.06 -18.02 -7.52
N GLY A 81 2.10 -18.92 -7.52
CA GLY A 81 1.63 -19.62 -8.71
C GLY A 81 1.10 -18.66 -9.77
N ILE A 82 0.22 -17.74 -9.36
CA ILE A 82 -0.34 -16.71 -10.25
C ILE A 82 0.76 -15.80 -10.79
N ALA A 83 1.70 -15.35 -9.94
CA ALA A 83 2.79 -14.49 -10.38
C ALA A 83 3.69 -15.15 -11.42
N ARG A 84 4.03 -16.45 -11.25
CA ARG A 84 4.79 -17.22 -12.25
C ARG A 84 4.02 -17.32 -13.58
N GLN A 85 2.75 -17.71 -13.54
CA GLN A 85 1.92 -17.80 -14.72
C GLN A 85 1.85 -16.46 -15.45
N TRP A 86 1.58 -15.39 -14.73
CA TRP A 86 1.45 -14.05 -15.30
C TRP A 86 2.74 -13.55 -15.95
N TYR A 87 3.89 -13.77 -15.32
CA TYR A 87 5.17 -13.34 -15.86
C TYR A 87 5.67 -14.22 -17.01
N ASP A 88 5.44 -15.54 -16.95
CA ASP A 88 5.98 -16.50 -17.92
C ASP A 88 5.05 -16.69 -19.14
N GLN A 89 3.73 -16.64 -18.95
CA GLN A 89 2.76 -17.05 -19.97
C GLN A 89 1.82 -15.91 -20.39
N ASP A 90 1.32 -15.13 -19.44
CA ASP A 90 0.29 -14.15 -19.71
C ASP A 90 0.83 -12.77 -20.10
N GLY A 91 2.15 -12.58 -20.06
CA GLY A 91 2.84 -11.36 -20.48
C GLY A 91 2.59 -10.15 -19.58
N VAL A 92 2.33 -10.36 -18.28
CA VAL A 92 2.26 -9.27 -17.30
C VAL A 92 3.63 -8.63 -17.12
N ASP A 93 3.70 -7.32 -17.20
CA ASP A 93 4.94 -6.55 -17.08
C ASP A 93 5.22 -6.14 -15.63
N VAL A 94 4.17 -5.79 -14.88
CA VAL A 94 4.24 -5.38 -13.49
C VAL A 94 3.06 -5.92 -12.68
N ILE A 95 3.34 -6.46 -11.50
CA ILE A 95 2.31 -6.82 -10.52
C ILE A 95 2.16 -5.64 -9.54
N LEU A 96 0.91 -5.30 -9.24
CA LEU A 96 0.50 -4.23 -8.33
C LEU A 96 -0.19 -4.80 -7.10
N ASP A 97 -0.17 -4.04 -5.99
CA ASP A 97 -0.91 -4.27 -4.74
C ASP A 97 -0.24 -5.30 -3.81
N VAL A 98 -0.69 -6.55 -3.78
CA VAL A 98 -0.24 -7.68 -2.96
C VAL A 98 -0.30 -7.39 -1.44
N PRO A 99 -1.50 -7.27 -0.84
CA PRO A 99 -1.71 -6.76 0.52
C PRO A 99 -1.20 -7.68 1.65
N THR A 100 -1.02 -8.97 1.42
CA THR A 100 -0.60 -9.93 2.43
C THR A 100 0.91 -10.09 2.43
N SER A 101 1.59 -9.74 3.53
CA SER A 101 3.07 -9.68 3.57
C SER A 101 3.76 -10.98 3.20
N SER A 102 3.23 -12.14 3.62
CA SER A 102 3.80 -13.45 3.23
C SER A 102 3.66 -13.72 1.72
N VAL A 103 2.55 -13.29 1.10
CA VAL A 103 2.35 -13.33 -0.36
C VAL A 103 3.29 -12.35 -1.05
N ALA A 104 3.39 -11.12 -0.54
CA ALA A 104 4.26 -10.08 -1.09
C ALA A 104 5.73 -10.51 -1.10
N LEU A 105 6.22 -11.16 -0.04
CA LEU A 105 7.57 -11.73 0.03
C LEU A 105 7.78 -12.84 -1.01
N ALA A 106 6.81 -13.73 -1.19
CA ALA A 106 6.87 -14.77 -2.21
C ALA A 106 6.89 -14.18 -3.63
N VAL A 107 5.98 -13.23 -3.93
CA VAL A 107 5.92 -12.55 -5.23
C VAL A 107 7.17 -11.71 -5.49
N ASN A 108 7.75 -11.07 -4.45
CA ASN A 108 9.02 -10.35 -4.53
C ASN A 108 10.18 -11.25 -5.00
N GLY A 109 10.25 -12.48 -4.46
CA GLY A 109 11.22 -13.49 -4.90
C GLY A 109 11.05 -13.86 -6.37
N ILE A 110 9.80 -14.07 -6.81
CA ILE A 110 9.47 -14.41 -8.20
C ILE A 110 9.71 -13.25 -9.15
N ALA A 111 9.36 -12.03 -8.79
CA ALA A 111 9.62 -10.84 -9.59
C ALA A 111 11.13 -10.69 -9.86
N ARG A 112 11.97 -10.92 -8.85
CA ARG A 112 13.43 -10.94 -8.99
C ARG A 112 13.92 -12.09 -9.89
N GLU A 113 13.44 -13.33 -9.67
CA GLU A 113 13.78 -14.51 -10.46
C GLU A 113 13.46 -14.32 -11.95
N LYS A 114 12.29 -13.75 -12.25
CA LYS A 114 11.77 -13.55 -13.61
C LYS A 114 12.21 -12.22 -14.23
N ASN A 115 12.99 -11.42 -13.53
CA ASN A 115 13.36 -10.06 -13.96
C ASN A 115 12.12 -9.26 -14.38
N LYS A 116 11.11 -9.22 -13.52
CA LYS A 116 9.85 -8.49 -13.69
C LYS A 116 9.65 -7.53 -12.52
N ILE A 117 8.63 -6.68 -12.57
CA ILE A 117 8.44 -5.60 -11.60
C ILE A 117 7.30 -5.95 -10.63
N LEU A 118 7.54 -5.71 -9.34
CA LEU A 118 6.52 -5.65 -8.29
C LEU A 118 6.43 -4.22 -7.74
N ILE A 119 5.25 -3.62 -7.77
CA ILE A 119 4.93 -2.40 -7.03
C ILE A 119 3.96 -2.79 -5.92
N ASN A 120 4.50 -2.98 -4.72
CA ASN A 120 3.73 -3.40 -3.56
C ASN A 120 3.11 -2.19 -2.88
N SER A 121 1.79 -2.13 -2.81
CA SER A 121 1.03 -1.06 -2.16
C SER A 121 0.38 -1.51 -0.85
N GLY A 122 0.03 -2.79 -0.74
CA GLY A 122 -0.73 -3.32 0.38
C GLY A 122 0.04 -4.16 1.38
N GLY A 123 1.07 -4.91 0.97
CA GLY A 123 1.89 -5.73 1.87
C GLY A 123 2.77 -4.87 2.77
N GLY A 124 2.60 -4.97 4.10
CA GLY A 124 3.18 -3.99 5.03
C GLY A 124 4.58 -4.30 5.54
N THR A 125 5.09 -5.54 5.45
CA THR A 125 6.38 -5.88 6.10
C THR A 125 7.54 -4.98 5.66
N SER A 126 8.23 -4.38 6.61
CA SER A 126 9.44 -3.57 6.36
C SER A 126 10.62 -4.38 5.79
N ASP A 127 10.51 -5.71 5.78
CA ASP A 127 11.53 -6.59 5.21
C ASP A 127 11.65 -6.44 3.69
N LEU A 128 10.57 -6.01 2.99
CA LEU A 128 10.59 -5.75 1.53
C LEU A 128 11.58 -4.65 1.12
N THR A 129 11.96 -3.77 2.03
CA THR A 129 12.99 -2.73 1.84
C THR A 129 14.13 -2.88 2.84
N GLY A 130 14.20 -4.04 3.49
CA GLY A 130 15.23 -4.45 4.42
C GLY A 130 15.97 -5.68 3.93
N SER A 131 16.01 -6.73 4.75
CA SER A 131 16.71 -7.99 4.46
C SER A 131 16.25 -8.71 3.20
N GLN A 132 15.01 -8.44 2.73
CA GLN A 132 14.41 -9.02 1.53
C GLN A 132 14.29 -8.04 0.36
N CYS A 133 15.00 -6.92 0.39
CA CYS A 133 14.96 -5.94 -0.68
C CYS A 133 15.37 -6.55 -2.04
N SER A 134 14.79 -6.02 -3.10
CA SER A 134 14.98 -6.51 -4.46
C SER A 134 15.14 -5.33 -5.43
N PRO A 135 16.02 -5.44 -6.43
CA PRO A 135 16.14 -4.42 -7.48
C PRO A 135 14.85 -4.27 -8.30
N ASN A 136 13.98 -5.28 -8.25
CA ASN A 136 12.75 -5.40 -9.03
C ASN A 136 11.49 -4.96 -8.28
N THR A 137 11.61 -4.48 -7.04
CA THR A 137 10.46 -4.17 -6.19
C THR A 137 10.48 -2.73 -5.71
N VAL A 138 9.31 -2.10 -5.78
CA VAL A 138 9.02 -0.82 -5.11
C VAL A 138 7.97 -1.06 -4.04
N HIS A 139 8.25 -0.66 -2.81
CA HIS A 139 7.31 -0.66 -1.69
C HIS A 139 6.70 0.73 -1.56
N TRP A 140 5.42 0.89 -1.94
CA TRP A 140 4.87 2.21 -2.26
C TRP A 140 4.27 2.95 -1.07
N THR A 141 3.30 2.36 -0.37
CA THR A 141 2.38 3.14 0.48
C THR A 141 2.88 3.32 1.92
N TYR A 142 3.02 2.25 2.66
CA TYR A 142 3.43 2.22 4.07
C TYR A 142 4.31 0.99 4.32
N ASP A 143 4.88 0.91 5.50
CA ASP A 143 5.47 -0.32 6.02
C ASP A 143 5.34 -0.39 7.54
N THR A 144 5.64 -1.56 8.11
CA THR A 144 5.52 -1.81 9.55
C THR A 144 6.39 -0.89 10.40
N TRP A 145 7.52 -0.41 9.86
CA TRP A 145 8.36 0.56 10.55
C TRP A 145 7.69 1.94 10.63
N ALA A 146 7.12 2.43 9.51
CA ALA A 146 6.44 3.73 9.47
C ALA A 146 5.20 3.75 10.36
N LEU A 147 4.43 2.66 10.37
CA LEU A 147 3.26 2.49 11.25
C LEU A 147 3.68 2.51 12.73
N ALA A 148 4.71 1.77 13.08
CA ALA A 148 5.27 1.72 14.43
C ALA A 148 5.81 3.09 14.87
N ASN A 149 6.51 3.79 13.98
CA ASN A 149 7.08 5.12 14.25
C ASN A 149 5.99 6.15 14.55
N GLY A 150 4.92 6.18 13.75
CA GLY A 150 3.81 7.10 13.95
C GLY A 150 2.97 6.74 15.17
N THR A 151 2.27 5.61 15.11
CA THR A 151 1.31 5.19 16.16
C THR A 151 2.02 4.81 17.46
N GLY A 152 3.05 3.96 17.40
CA GLY A 152 3.78 3.53 18.57
C GLY A 152 4.43 4.71 19.31
N GLY A 153 5.13 5.57 18.58
CA GLY A 153 5.74 6.78 19.15
C GLY A 153 4.72 7.75 19.76
N ALA A 154 3.56 7.94 19.13
CA ALA A 154 2.49 8.79 19.64
C ALA A 154 1.89 8.25 20.95
N MET A 155 1.66 6.94 21.03
CA MET A 155 1.09 6.30 22.23
C MET A 155 2.06 6.36 23.41
N VAL A 156 3.37 6.18 23.20
CA VAL A 156 4.36 6.34 24.27
C VAL A 156 4.39 7.78 24.81
N LYS A 157 4.37 8.78 23.92
CA LYS A 157 4.29 10.21 24.29
C LYS A 157 3.03 10.55 25.09
N ARG A 158 1.93 9.83 24.89
CA ARG A 158 0.68 9.97 25.66
C ARG A 158 0.70 9.20 27.00
N GLY A 159 1.83 8.65 27.40
CA GLY A 159 2.01 7.94 28.69
C GLY A 159 1.81 6.42 28.61
N GLY A 160 1.61 5.87 27.41
CA GLY A 160 1.53 4.43 27.17
C GLY A 160 2.90 3.77 27.22
N ASN A 161 3.46 3.60 28.40
CA ASN A 161 4.83 3.14 28.59
C ASN A 161 4.95 1.62 28.82
N THR A 162 3.85 0.88 28.92
CA THR A 162 3.85 -0.59 29.00
C THR A 162 2.92 -1.17 27.94
N TRP A 163 3.42 -2.13 27.18
CA TRP A 163 2.75 -2.69 26.02
C TRP A 163 2.59 -4.20 26.10
N PHE A 164 1.43 -4.69 25.68
CA PHE A 164 1.19 -6.10 25.39
C PHE A 164 0.68 -6.21 23.95
N PHE A 165 1.20 -7.17 23.18
CA PHE A 165 0.75 -7.33 21.78
C PHE A 165 -0.23 -8.49 21.61
N VAL A 166 -1.25 -8.27 20.78
CA VAL A 166 -2.09 -9.30 20.17
C VAL A 166 -1.74 -9.34 18.69
N THR A 167 -1.02 -10.37 18.28
CA THR A 167 -0.29 -10.41 17.01
C THR A 167 -0.83 -11.48 16.09
N ALA A 168 -1.12 -11.13 14.84
CA ALA A 168 -1.44 -12.10 13.80
C ALA A 168 -0.22 -12.99 13.49
N ASP A 169 -0.39 -14.31 13.56
CA ASP A 169 0.72 -15.28 13.47
C ASP A 169 1.16 -15.52 12.01
N TYR A 170 1.65 -14.47 11.37
CA TYR A 170 2.30 -14.53 10.05
C TYR A 170 3.24 -13.35 9.84
N ALA A 171 3.93 -13.29 8.67
CA ALA A 171 5.01 -12.36 8.38
C ALA A 171 4.69 -10.88 8.70
N PHE A 172 3.45 -10.42 8.46
CA PHE A 172 3.06 -9.04 8.76
C PHE A 172 2.99 -8.78 10.27
N GLY A 173 2.25 -9.62 11.01
CA GLY A 173 2.11 -9.44 12.46
C GLY A 173 3.46 -9.48 13.15
N HIS A 174 4.32 -10.43 12.78
CA HIS A 174 5.67 -10.55 13.33
C HIS A 174 6.53 -9.31 13.04
N ALA A 175 6.49 -8.77 11.82
CA ALA A 175 7.23 -7.56 11.46
C ALA A 175 6.69 -6.34 12.23
N LEU A 176 5.38 -6.21 12.35
CA LEU A 176 4.75 -5.08 13.03
C LEU A 176 5.01 -5.10 14.55
N GLU A 177 4.91 -6.28 15.18
CA GLU A 177 5.30 -6.48 16.58
C GLU A 177 6.77 -6.14 16.80
N ARG A 178 7.67 -6.68 15.97
CA ARG A 178 9.11 -6.42 16.03
C ARG A 178 9.42 -4.92 15.93
N ASP A 179 8.93 -4.27 14.88
CA ASP A 179 9.23 -2.86 14.60
C ASP A 179 8.63 -1.95 15.69
N THR A 180 7.39 -2.25 16.13
CA THR A 180 6.75 -1.49 17.22
C THR A 180 7.46 -1.68 18.54
N SER A 181 7.85 -2.91 18.90
CA SER A 181 8.60 -3.21 20.12
C SER A 181 9.93 -2.45 20.18
N ALA A 182 10.67 -2.41 19.06
CA ALA A 182 11.92 -1.69 18.96
C ALA A 182 11.73 -0.19 19.18
N LEU A 183 10.72 0.42 18.54
CA LEU A 183 10.46 1.86 18.66
C LEU A 183 9.87 2.25 20.02
N VAL A 184 9.00 1.42 20.60
CA VAL A 184 8.47 1.60 21.95
C VAL A 184 9.62 1.57 22.96
N THR A 185 10.52 0.60 22.85
CA THR A 185 11.69 0.47 23.74
C THR A 185 12.65 1.66 23.57
N LYS A 186 12.92 2.07 22.34
CA LYS A 186 13.74 3.26 22.05
C LYS A 186 13.14 4.55 22.62
N ALA A 187 11.81 4.63 22.68
CA ALA A 187 11.09 5.74 23.29
C ALA A 187 10.98 5.66 24.83
N GLY A 188 11.58 4.67 25.47
CA GLY A 188 11.56 4.47 26.92
C GLY A 188 10.37 3.67 27.44
N GLY A 189 9.59 3.06 26.56
CA GLY A 189 8.52 2.13 26.93
C GLY A 189 9.04 0.69 27.16
N LYS A 190 8.15 -0.17 27.62
CA LYS A 190 8.44 -1.58 27.91
C LYS A 190 7.36 -2.49 27.30
N VAL A 191 7.77 -3.53 26.61
CA VAL A 191 6.91 -4.64 26.20
C VAL A 191 6.87 -5.66 27.34
N VAL A 192 5.67 -5.95 27.85
CA VAL A 192 5.47 -6.86 28.99
C VAL A 192 4.99 -8.25 28.55
N GLY A 193 4.59 -8.42 27.29
CA GLY A 193 4.21 -9.70 26.72
C GLY A 193 3.59 -9.59 25.33
N THR A 194 3.36 -10.75 24.76
CA THR A 194 2.69 -10.92 23.45
C THR A 194 1.93 -12.23 23.44
N VAL A 195 0.86 -12.25 22.65
CA VAL A 195 0.14 -13.47 22.30
C VAL A 195 -0.15 -13.46 20.80
N ARG A 196 -0.09 -14.62 20.18
CA ARG A 196 -0.31 -14.76 18.73
C ARG A 196 -1.61 -15.47 18.44
N HIS A 197 -2.39 -14.92 17.53
CA HIS A 197 -3.63 -15.51 17.03
C HIS A 197 -3.46 -16.03 15.60
N PRO A 198 -4.18 -17.07 15.20
CA PRO A 198 -4.18 -17.57 13.82
C PRO A 198 -4.57 -16.48 12.81
N PHE A 199 -4.05 -16.55 11.60
CA PHE A 199 -4.43 -15.69 10.49
C PHE A 199 -5.07 -16.50 9.35
N PRO A 200 -6.29 -16.15 8.88
CA PRO A 200 -7.22 -15.20 9.50
C PRO A 200 -7.82 -15.72 10.82
N GLY A 201 -8.13 -14.78 11.74
CA GLY A 201 -8.78 -15.07 13.02
C GLY A 201 -10.25 -14.66 13.04
N GLN A 202 -11.06 -15.34 13.84
CA GLN A 202 -12.48 -14.97 14.07
C GLN A 202 -12.78 -14.74 15.55
N ASP A 203 -12.21 -15.54 16.42
CA ASP A 203 -12.38 -15.46 17.87
C ASP A 203 -11.09 -14.95 18.53
N PHE A 204 -11.21 -13.81 19.20
CA PHE A 204 -10.13 -13.12 19.86
C PHE A 204 -10.25 -13.14 21.39
N ALA A 205 -11.31 -13.75 21.94
CA ALA A 205 -11.63 -13.69 23.36
C ALA A 205 -10.46 -14.10 24.28
N SER A 206 -9.87 -15.27 24.03
CA SER A 206 -8.76 -15.77 24.85
C SER A 206 -7.50 -14.91 24.76
N PHE A 207 -7.21 -14.35 23.59
CA PHE A 207 -6.06 -13.47 23.36
C PHE A 207 -6.25 -12.12 24.05
N LEU A 208 -7.46 -11.55 23.96
CA LEU A 208 -7.81 -10.28 24.58
C LEU A 208 -7.84 -10.38 26.12
N LEU A 209 -8.33 -11.47 26.67
CA LEU A 209 -8.31 -11.72 28.12
C LEU A 209 -6.88 -11.85 28.66
N GLN A 210 -5.96 -12.46 27.91
CA GLN A 210 -4.55 -12.50 28.26
C GLN A 210 -3.94 -11.08 28.23
N ALA A 211 -4.25 -10.31 27.19
CA ALA A 211 -3.81 -8.93 27.08
C ALA A 211 -4.34 -8.05 28.23
N GLN A 212 -5.64 -8.19 28.56
CA GLN A 212 -6.28 -7.49 29.67
C GLN A 212 -5.62 -7.82 31.01
N SER A 213 -5.38 -9.11 31.25
CA SER A 213 -4.78 -9.62 32.50
C SER A 213 -3.31 -9.20 32.66
N SER A 214 -2.64 -8.82 31.58
CA SER A 214 -1.24 -8.35 31.63
C SER A 214 -1.06 -7.04 32.39
N GLY A 215 -2.13 -6.25 32.57
CA GLY A 215 -2.07 -4.91 33.16
C GLY A 215 -1.28 -3.89 32.35
N ALA A 216 -0.92 -4.18 31.10
CA ALA A 216 -0.26 -3.24 30.22
C ALA A 216 -1.15 -2.01 29.98
N LYS A 217 -0.57 -0.82 29.92
CA LYS A 217 -1.31 0.41 29.60
C LYS A 217 -1.82 0.44 28.16
N VAL A 218 -1.11 -0.21 27.24
CA VAL A 218 -1.43 -0.28 25.82
C VAL A 218 -1.46 -1.72 25.37
N ILE A 219 -2.56 -2.10 24.73
CA ILE A 219 -2.66 -3.33 23.97
C ILE A 219 -2.46 -2.98 22.50
N GLY A 220 -1.34 -3.41 21.93
CA GLY A 220 -1.01 -3.22 20.53
C GLY A 220 -1.65 -4.32 19.68
N LEU A 221 -2.59 -3.94 18.82
CA LEU A 221 -3.21 -4.86 17.87
C LEU A 221 -2.34 -4.92 16.60
N ALA A 222 -1.48 -5.95 16.53
CA ALA A 222 -0.59 -6.19 15.41
C ALA A 222 -1.27 -7.09 14.36
N ASN A 223 -2.43 -6.66 13.89
CA ASN A 223 -3.28 -7.27 12.87
C ASN A 223 -3.94 -6.16 12.02
N ALA A 224 -4.79 -6.51 11.07
CA ALA A 224 -5.44 -5.54 10.18
C ALA A 224 -6.75 -6.12 9.59
N GLY A 225 -7.57 -5.25 8.96
CA GLY A 225 -8.77 -5.63 8.22
C GLY A 225 -9.78 -6.38 9.11
N GLY A 226 -10.30 -7.51 8.62
CA GLY A 226 -11.29 -8.31 9.34
C GLY A 226 -10.82 -8.77 10.71
N ASP A 227 -9.55 -9.16 10.88
CA ASP A 227 -8.99 -9.55 12.16
C ASP A 227 -8.98 -8.38 13.15
N PHE A 228 -8.58 -7.18 12.69
CA PHE A 228 -8.60 -5.97 13.50
C PHE A 228 -10.02 -5.58 13.92
N THR A 229 -10.97 -5.57 12.99
CA THR A 229 -12.36 -5.18 13.30
C THR A 229 -13.02 -6.16 14.27
N ASN A 230 -12.77 -7.47 14.14
CA ASN A 230 -13.25 -8.47 15.07
C ASN A 230 -12.62 -8.34 16.46
N ALA A 231 -11.30 -8.12 16.53
CA ALA A 231 -10.61 -7.89 17.80
C ALA A 231 -11.14 -6.62 18.50
N MET A 232 -11.38 -5.53 17.77
CA MET A 232 -11.93 -4.29 18.33
C MET A 232 -13.34 -4.46 18.88
N LYS A 233 -14.23 -5.17 18.18
CA LYS A 233 -15.59 -5.46 18.65
C LYS A 233 -15.56 -6.25 19.95
N GLN A 234 -14.79 -7.33 20.00
CA GLN A 234 -14.67 -8.17 21.19
C GLN A 234 -13.97 -7.44 22.34
N ALA A 235 -12.97 -6.60 22.07
CA ALA A 235 -12.35 -5.76 23.09
C ALA A 235 -13.34 -4.75 23.71
N ALA A 236 -14.26 -4.21 22.92
CA ALA A 236 -15.33 -3.34 23.41
C ALA A 236 -16.34 -4.12 24.30
N GLU A 237 -16.70 -5.35 23.91
CA GLU A 237 -17.58 -6.24 24.70
C GLU A 237 -16.96 -6.60 26.06
N PHE A 238 -15.65 -6.80 26.12
CA PHE A 238 -14.92 -7.07 27.37
C PHE A 238 -14.62 -5.80 28.20
N GLY A 239 -15.00 -4.63 27.72
CA GLY A 239 -14.79 -3.38 28.43
C GLY A 239 -13.30 -3.03 28.66
N ILE A 240 -12.40 -3.44 27.77
CA ILE A 240 -10.95 -3.26 27.93
C ILE A 240 -10.59 -1.78 28.11
N VAL A 241 -11.14 -0.91 27.27
CA VAL A 241 -10.87 0.55 27.35
C VAL A 241 -11.48 1.15 28.60
N GLN A 242 -12.70 0.72 28.98
CA GLN A 242 -13.38 1.16 30.21
C GLN A 242 -12.61 0.69 31.47
N GLY A 243 -11.88 -0.43 31.36
CA GLY A 243 -10.98 -0.93 32.38
C GLY A 243 -9.67 -0.15 32.52
N GLY A 244 -9.43 0.86 31.68
CA GLY A 244 -8.29 1.77 31.77
C GLY A 244 -7.10 1.43 30.86
N GLN A 245 -7.19 0.39 30.02
CA GLN A 245 -6.18 0.07 29.03
C GLN A 245 -6.53 0.76 27.69
N SER A 246 -5.51 1.23 26.97
CA SER A 246 -5.67 1.81 25.64
C SER A 246 -5.46 0.74 24.57
N LEU A 247 -6.23 0.80 23.49
CA LEU A 247 -6.01 0.01 22.29
C LEU A 247 -5.20 0.84 21.27
N ALA A 248 -4.15 0.26 20.73
CA ALA A 248 -3.41 0.82 19.62
C ALA A 248 -3.66 -0.02 18.36
N GLY A 249 -4.43 0.51 17.42
CA GLY A 249 -4.57 -0.07 16.08
C GLY A 249 -3.32 0.26 15.26
N LEU A 250 -2.44 -0.72 15.08
CA LEU A 250 -1.15 -0.47 14.45
C LEU A 250 -1.25 -0.38 12.92
N LEU A 251 -2.25 -1.02 12.32
CA LEU A 251 -2.65 -0.80 10.92
C LEU A 251 -4.17 -0.78 10.83
N VAL A 252 -4.71 0.37 10.52
CA VAL A 252 -6.15 0.61 10.43
C VAL A 252 -6.45 1.32 9.13
N PHE A 253 -7.56 0.98 8.50
CA PHE A 253 -8.03 1.60 7.28
C PHE A 253 -9.37 2.31 7.49
N ILE A 254 -9.68 3.27 6.64
CA ILE A 254 -10.96 3.98 6.70
C ILE A 254 -12.17 3.04 6.61
N THR A 255 -12.04 1.94 5.86
CA THR A 255 -13.06 0.90 5.74
C THR A 255 -13.29 0.15 7.05
N ASP A 256 -12.24 -0.07 7.85
CA ASP A 256 -12.32 -0.68 9.17
C ASP A 256 -13.11 0.21 10.13
N VAL A 257 -12.76 1.50 10.19
CA VAL A 257 -13.44 2.48 11.04
C VAL A 257 -14.90 2.68 10.62
N HIS A 258 -15.17 2.69 9.31
CA HIS A 258 -16.53 2.76 8.79
C HIS A 258 -17.36 1.53 9.21
N SER A 259 -16.78 0.34 9.14
CA SER A 259 -17.42 -0.92 9.55
C SER A 259 -17.66 -1.01 11.07
N LEU A 260 -16.72 -0.52 11.88
CA LEU A 260 -16.85 -0.48 13.34
C LEU A 260 -17.87 0.55 13.83
N GLY A 261 -17.98 1.65 13.09
CA GLY A 261 -18.71 2.84 13.51
C GLY A 261 -17.98 3.65 14.58
N LEU A 262 -18.29 4.94 14.63
CA LEU A 262 -17.60 5.89 15.52
C LEU A 262 -17.80 5.59 17.01
N GLN A 263 -18.90 4.94 17.41
CA GLN A 263 -19.13 4.58 18.81
C GLN A 263 -18.06 3.64 19.36
N VAL A 264 -17.60 2.69 18.54
CA VAL A 264 -16.56 1.71 18.91
C VAL A 264 -15.16 2.27 18.68
N ALA A 265 -14.96 3.00 17.57
CA ALA A 265 -13.63 3.38 17.09
C ALA A 265 -13.16 4.77 17.58
N GLN A 266 -14.02 5.62 18.19
CA GLN A 266 -13.67 6.97 18.60
C GLN A 266 -12.41 7.03 19.47
N GLY A 267 -11.53 8.00 19.19
CA GLY A 267 -10.30 8.21 19.95
C GLY A 267 -9.15 7.26 19.58
N LEU A 268 -9.39 6.27 18.71
CA LEU A 268 -8.33 5.42 18.17
C LEU A 268 -7.34 6.29 17.41
N VAL A 269 -6.05 6.11 17.72
CA VAL A 269 -4.95 6.80 17.04
C VAL A 269 -4.27 5.84 16.07
N MET A 270 -4.06 6.28 14.83
CA MET A 270 -3.44 5.49 13.78
C MET A 270 -2.60 6.34 12.85
N THR A 271 -1.76 5.66 12.08
CA THR A 271 -0.91 6.26 11.06
C THR A 271 -1.36 5.82 9.68
N GLU A 272 -1.63 6.79 8.82
CA GLU A 272 -1.99 6.54 7.42
C GLU A 272 -1.13 7.38 6.46
N ALA A 273 -1.04 6.93 5.23
CA ALA A 273 -0.32 7.61 4.16
C ALA A 273 -1.22 8.52 3.33
N PHE A 274 -2.53 8.38 3.46
CA PHE A 274 -3.53 9.05 2.65
C PHE A 274 -4.88 9.07 3.38
N TYR A 275 -5.58 10.19 3.25
CA TYR A 275 -6.98 10.32 3.65
C TYR A 275 -7.76 11.05 2.56
N TRP A 276 -8.98 10.60 2.27
CA TRP A 276 -9.77 11.13 1.16
C TRP A 276 -10.09 12.63 1.28
N ASP A 277 -10.27 13.14 2.50
CA ASP A 277 -10.59 14.54 2.80
C ASP A 277 -9.37 15.36 3.27
N GLN A 278 -8.19 15.10 2.70
CA GLN A 278 -6.96 15.76 3.12
C GLN A 278 -6.76 17.13 2.44
N ASN A 279 -7.11 17.21 1.15
CA ASN A 279 -7.03 18.43 0.34
C ASN A 279 -7.96 18.33 -0.88
N ASP A 280 -8.02 19.39 -1.70
CA ASP A 280 -8.92 19.42 -2.87
C ASP A 280 -8.61 18.34 -3.89
N GLN A 281 -7.35 17.98 -4.10
CA GLN A 281 -6.95 16.95 -5.05
C GLN A 281 -7.37 15.56 -4.57
N THR A 282 -7.15 15.25 -3.28
CA THR A 282 -7.58 13.97 -2.71
C THR A 282 -9.10 13.85 -2.71
N ARG A 283 -9.84 14.92 -2.39
CA ARG A 283 -11.31 14.95 -2.46
C ARG A 283 -11.82 14.70 -3.88
N ALA A 284 -11.26 15.39 -4.87
CA ALA A 284 -11.69 15.27 -6.26
C ALA A 284 -11.44 13.86 -6.80
N TRP A 285 -10.28 13.27 -6.53
CA TRP A 285 -9.95 11.91 -6.94
C TRP A 285 -10.83 10.90 -6.23
N SER A 286 -10.99 11.02 -4.91
CA SER A 286 -11.77 10.09 -4.08
C SER A 286 -13.25 10.08 -4.44
N LYS A 287 -13.80 11.24 -4.83
CA LYS A 287 -15.18 11.29 -5.35
C LYS A 287 -15.33 10.43 -6.59
N ARG A 288 -14.44 10.58 -7.58
CA ARG A 288 -14.46 9.78 -8.83
C ARG A 288 -14.26 8.28 -8.55
N PHE A 289 -13.41 7.95 -7.56
CA PHE A 289 -13.22 6.58 -7.12
C PHE A 289 -14.49 6.02 -6.48
N ALA A 290 -15.10 6.74 -5.55
CA ALA A 290 -16.32 6.32 -4.88
C ALA A 290 -17.49 6.12 -5.84
N ASP A 291 -17.65 7.02 -6.85
CA ASP A 291 -18.66 6.89 -7.90
C ASP A 291 -18.52 5.54 -8.67
N ARG A 292 -17.31 4.95 -8.73
CA ARG A 292 -17.03 3.66 -9.38
C ARG A 292 -17.00 2.48 -8.40
N ASN A 293 -16.89 2.74 -7.12
CA ASN A 293 -16.73 1.73 -6.06
C ASN A 293 -17.96 1.65 -5.13
N GLY A 294 -19.15 1.83 -5.66
CA GLY A 294 -20.41 1.70 -4.91
C GLY A 294 -20.54 2.70 -3.74
N GLY A 295 -19.95 3.89 -3.85
CA GLY A 295 -19.97 4.93 -2.82
C GLY A 295 -18.96 4.76 -1.70
N LYS A 296 -18.13 3.71 -1.73
CA LYS A 296 -17.07 3.48 -0.73
C LYS A 296 -15.86 4.38 -1.00
N MET A 297 -15.38 5.08 0.03
CA MET A 297 -14.17 5.89 -0.08
C MET A 297 -12.91 5.03 -0.19
N PRO A 298 -11.87 5.54 -0.90
CA PRO A 298 -10.64 4.81 -1.08
C PRO A 298 -9.81 4.72 0.21
N THR A 299 -9.12 3.60 0.37
CA THR A 299 -8.07 3.42 1.37
C THR A 299 -6.73 3.95 0.87
N MET A 300 -5.74 4.06 1.75
CA MET A 300 -4.36 4.38 1.35
C MET A 300 -3.74 3.33 0.41
N VAL A 301 -4.24 2.07 0.41
CA VAL A 301 -3.79 1.04 -0.53
C VAL A 301 -4.25 1.37 -1.95
N HIS A 302 -5.52 1.72 -2.13
CA HIS A 302 -6.07 2.13 -3.43
C HIS A 302 -5.31 3.34 -3.99
N ALA A 303 -5.04 4.34 -3.13
CA ALA A 303 -4.23 5.49 -3.50
C ALA A 303 -2.81 5.09 -3.93
N GLY A 304 -2.20 4.13 -3.22
CA GLY A 304 -0.88 3.58 -3.54
C GLY A 304 -0.83 2.84 -4.87
N VAL A 305 -1.86 2.05 -5.18
CA VAL A 305 -1.98 1.37 -6.50
C VAL A 305 -2.08 2.39 -7.63
N TYR A 306 -2.93 3.42 -7.47
CA TYR A 306 -3.05 4.50 -8.44
C TYR A 306 -1.71 5.20 -8.67
N ALA A 307 -1.08 5.68 -7.61
CA ALA A 307 0.15 6.46 -7.71
C ALA A 307 1.34 5.63 -8.23
N GLY A 308 1.45 4.36 -7.81
CA GLY A 308 2.46 3.42 -8.28
C GLY A 308 2.32 3.09 -9.76
N ALA A 309 1.10 2.80 -10.22
CA ALA A 309 0.80 2.57 -11.63
C ALA A 309 1.08 3.82 -12.48
N LEU A 310 0.67 5.00 -12.00
CA LEU A 310 0.94 6.28 -12.68
C LEU A 310 2.44 6.54 -12.85
N HIS A 311 3.24 6.30 -11.81
CA HIS A 311 4.69 6.48 -11.85
C HIS A 311 5.38 5.47 -12.79
N TYR A 312 4.94 4.23 -12.79
CA TYR A 312 5.38 3.21 -13.74
C TYR A 312 5.11 3.64 -15.19
N LEU A 313 3.90 4.10 -15.50
CA LEU A 313 3.53 4.56 -16.83
C LEU A 313 4.35 5.76 -17.29
N LYS A 314 4.65 6.71 -16.38
CA LYS A 314 5.57 7.83 -16.65
C LYS A 314 6.98 7.35 -17.02
N ALA A 315 7.48 6.31 -16.34
CA ALA A 315 8.78 5.72 -16.66
C ALA A 315 8.80 5.04 -18.03
N VAL A 316 7.75 4.27 -18.36
CA VAL A 316 7.58 3.63 -19.68
C VAL A 316 7.51 4.67 -20.81
N GLU A 317 6.76 5.77 -20.62
CA GLU A 317 6.68 6.87 -21.57
C GLU A 317 8.05 7.51 -21.81
N ALA A 318 8.77 7.84 -20.73
CA ALA A 318 10.08 8.50 -20.81
C ALA A 318 11.11 7.65 -21.54
N LEU A 319 11.04 6.33 -21.42
CA LEU A 319 11.94 5.37 -22.07
C LEU A 319 11.47 4.96 -23.47
N LYS A 320 10.19 5.20 -23.80
CA LYS A 320 9.53 4.64 -24.98
C LYS A 320 9.69 3.10 -25.04
N GLY A 321 9.70 2.45 -23.89
CA GLY A 321 9.98 1.03 -23.73
C GLY A 321 9.66 0.51 -22.35
N LYS A 322 9.70 -0.82 -22.18
CA LYS A 322 9.32 -1.52 -20.95
C LYS A 322 10.36 -2.51 -20.45
N ASP A 323 11.63 -2.33 -20.83
CA ASP A 323 12.71 -3.13 -20.25
C ASP A 323 12.75 -2.94 -18.73
N THR A 324 12.71 -4.05 -18.01
CA THR A 324 12.58 -4.06 -16.56
C THR A 324 13.66 -3.26 -15.84
N ALA A 325 14.92 -3.47 -16.21
CA ALA A 325 16.05 -2.83 -15.55
C ALA A 325 16.04 -1.32 -15.79
N GLN A 326 15.75 -0.90 -17.03
CA GLN A 326 15.66 0.51 -17.41
C GLN A 326 14.48 1.19 -16.73
N VAL A 327 13.30 0.54 -16.70
CA VAL A 327 12.10 1.08 -16.02
C VAL A 327 12.36 1.25 -14.53
N MET A 328 12.93 0.24 -13.86
CA MET A 328 13.25 0.34 -12.42
C MET A 328 14.28 1.45 -12.14
N ALA A 329 15.30 1.59 -12.99
CA ALA A 329 16.27 2.67 -12.87
C ALA A 329 15.58 4.04 -13.06
N LYS A 330 14.71 4.16 -14.08
CA LYS A 330 13.98 5.40 -14.38
C LYS A 330 13.00 5.76 -13.26
N MET A 331 12.29 4.81 -12.67
CA MET A 331 11.41 5.03 -11.53
C MET A 331 12.16 5.55 -10.29
N LYS A 332 13.42 5.13 -10.09
CA LYS A 332 14.27 5.62 -8.99
C LYS A 332 14.91 6.98 -9.29
N GLU A 333 15.18 7.27 -10.56
CA GLU A 333 15.75 8.55 -11.02
C GLU A 333 14.72 9.67 -10.95
N MET A 334 13.50 9.42 -11.43
CA MET A 334 12.45 10.41 -11.50
C MET A 334 11.86 10.71 -10.11
N PRO A 335 11.64 11.99 -9.76
CA PRO A 335 10.83 12.31 -8.60
C PRO A 335 9.40 11.75 -8.77
N THR A 336 8.82 11.25 -7.70
CA THR A 336 7.39 10.97 -7.70
C THR A 336 6.64 12.29 -7.49
N ASP A 337 5.58 12.50 -8.26
CA ASP A 337 4.68 13.65 -8.12
C ASP A 337 3.29 13.22 -8.59
N ASP A 338 2.36 13.13 -7.68
CA ASP A 338 0.99 12.69 -7.92
C ASP A 338 -0.01 13.39 -6.98
N PRO A 339 -1.30 13.45 -7.32
CA PRO A 339 -2.29 14.21 -6.57
C PRO A 339 -2.60 13.65 -5.17
N LEU A 340 -2.14 12.45 -4.83
CA LEU A 340 -2.52 11.74 -3.61
C LEU A 340 -1.43 11.75 -2.53
N PHE A 341 -0.16 11.62 -2.94
CA PHE A 341 1.00 11.62 -2.04
C PHE A 341 1.91 12.83 -2.26
N GLY A 342 1.63 13.67 -3.26
CA GLY A 342 2.47 14.81 -3.59
C GLY A 342 3.87 14.40 -4.06
N LYS A 343 4.85 15.28 -3.78
CA LYS A 343 6.24 15.07 -4.18
C LYS A 343 6.94 14.05 -3.29
N GLY A 344 7.81 13.24 -3.90
CA GLY A 344 8.59 12.25 -3.20
C GLY A 344 9.63 11.60 -4.11
N LYS A 345 10.16 10.45 -3.70
CA LYS A 345 11.14 9.69 -4.49
C LYS A 345 11.10 8.21 -4.12
N VAL A 346 11.59 7.35 -5.01
CA VAL A 346 11.89 5.95 -4.73
C VAL A 346 13.36 5.83 -4.36
N ARG A 347 13.65 5.33 -3.16
CA ARG A 347 15.03 5.14 -2.66
C ARG A 347 15.70 3.92 -3.30
N GLN A 348 17.01 3.79 -3.05
CA GLN A 348 17.83 2.67 -3.53
C GLN A 348 17.31 1.31 -3.05
N ASP A 349 16.82 1.22 -1.81
CA ASP A 349 16.21 0.03 -1.21
C ASP A 349 14.80 -0.30 -1.75
N GLY A 350 14.27 0.51 -2.65
CA GLY A 350 12.92 0.36 -3.21
C GLY A 350 11.82 1.03 -2.40
N ARG A 351 12.09 1.67 -1.25
CA ARG A 351 11.07 2.40 -0.50
C ARG A 351 10.69 3.71 -1.18
N LYS A 352 9.41 3.91 -1.48
CA LYS A 352 8.87 5.21 -1.88
C LYS A 352 8.75 6.11 -0.65
N ILE A 353 9.35 7.29 -0.68
CA ILE A 353 9.38 8.26 0.42
C ILE A 353 8.35 9.36 0.18
N HIS A 354 7.52 9.61 1.18
CA HIS A 354 6.49 10.65 1.24
C HIS A 354 6.12 10.91 2.70
N ASP A 355 5.34 11.95 2.95
CA ASP A 355 4.80 12.21 4.28
C ASP A 355 3.84 11.10 4.71
N MET A 356 3.83 10.83 6.01
CA MET A 356 2.80 10.03 6.70
C MET A 356 2.01 10.94 7.64
N TYR A 357 0.85 10.49 8.03
CA TYR A 357 -0.05 11.32 8.84
C TYR A 357 -0.54 10.54 10.06
N LEU A 358 -0.50 11.21 11.20
CA LEU A 358 -1.12 10.71 12.42
C LEU A 358 -2.55 11.24 12.51
N PHE A 359 -3.49 10.32 12.62
CA PHE A 359 -4.92 10.62 12.75
C PHE A 359 -5.47 10.12 14.08
N GLU A 360 -6.59 10.72 14.48
CA GLU A 360 -7.46 10.19 15.52
C GLU A 360 -8.86 10.04 14.96
N VAL A 361 -9.52 8.94 15.28
CA VAL A 361 -10.92 8.73 14.92
C VAL A 361 -11.81 9.72 15.68
N LYS A 362 -12.66 10.43 14.95
CA LYS A 362 -13.60 11.40 15.47
C LYS A 362 -14.61 10.78 16.45
N LYS A 363 -15.12 11.59 17.38
CA LYS A 363 -16.33 11.27 18.12
C LYS A 363 -17.54 11.38 17.20
N PRO A 364 -18.65 10.69 17.46
CA PRO A 364 -19.87 10.80 16.65
C PRO A 364 -20.35 12.23 16.41
N ALA A 365 -20.25 13.09 17.43
CA ALA A 365 -20.66 14.49 17.34
C ALA A 365 -19.71 15.38 16.48
N GLU A 366 -18.51 14.93 16.18
CA GLU A 366 -17.54 15.65 15.35
C GLU A 366 -17.67 15.32 13.86
N SER A 367 -18.33 14.21 13.52
CA SER A 367 -18.50 13.75 12.14
C SER A 367 -19.63 14.46 11.41
N LYS A 368 -19.39 14.86 10.17
CA LYS A 368 -20.34 15.55 9.29
C LYS A 368 -20.93 14.64 8.22
N GLY A 369 -20.55 13.36 8.19
CA GLY A 369 -21.04 12.41 7.19
C GLY A 369 -20.45 11.01 7.36
N PRO A 370 -20.94 10.03 6.59
CA PRO A 370 -20.63 8.61 6.82
C PRO A 370 -19.15 8.24 6.64
N TRP A 371 -18.37 9.07 5.94
CA TRP A 371 -16.93 8.86 5.70
C TRP A 371 -16.05 9.94 6.32
N ASP A 372 -16.63 10.92 7.02
CA ASP A 372 -15.90 11.95 7.76
C ASP A 372 -15.48 11.41 9.14
N LEU A 373 -14.47 10.54 9.14
CA LEU A 373 -14.14 9.69 10.28
C LEU A 373 -12.89 10.13 11.04
N TYR A 374 -12.01 10.93 10.42
CA TYR A 374 -10.69 11.23 10.96
C TYR A 374 -10.49 12.73 11.22
N LYS A 375 -9.72 13.02 12.25
CA LYS A 375 -9.06 14.32 12.43
C LYS A 375 -7.55 14.11 12.42
N GLN A 376 -6.85 14.90 11.62
CA GLN A 376 -5.39 14.86 11.55
C GLN A 376 -4.79 15.50 12.81
N LEU A 377 -3.88 14.78 13.46
CA LEU A 377 -3.15 15.25 14.64
C LEU A 377 -1.78 15.82 14.27
N ALA A 378 -1.11 15.19 13.31
CA ALA A 378 0.23 15.60 12.89
C ALA A 378 0.54 15.11 11.47
N THR A 379 1.46 15.80 10.80
CA THR A 379 2.20 15.29 9.66
C THR A 379 3.53 14.76 10.15
N ILE A 380 3.91 13.57 9.70
CA ILE A 380 5.22 12.97 9.91
C ILE A 380 5.99 13.18 8.61
N PRO A 381 6.98 14.10 8.58
CA PRO A 381 7.68 14.43 7.34
C PRO A 381 8.37 13.22 6.71
N ALA A 382 8.46 13.22 5.39
CA ALA A 382 8.97 12.11 4.58
C ALA A 382 10.35 11.58 5.02
N ASP A 383 11.23 12.47 5.48
CA ASP A 383 12.58 12.14 5.98
C ASP A 383 12.59 11.48 7.37
N GLN A 384 11.47 11.57 8.09
CA GLN A 384 11.29 10.98 9.42
C GLN A 384 10.29 9.81 9.42
N ALA A 385 9.50 9.68 8.35
CA ALA A 385 8.38 8.73 8.28
C ALA A 385 8.83 7.28 8.15
N PHE A 386 9.95 7.04 7.47
CA PHE A 386 10.44 5.70 7.14
C PHE A 386 11.81 5.43 7.77
N ARG A 387 12.10 4.12 7.94
CA ARG A 387 13.37 3.66 8.49
C ARG A 387 14.54 4.31 7.75
N PRO A 388 15.59 4.78 8.48
CA PRO A 388 16.82 5.25 7.86
C PRO A 388 17.39 4.21 6.90
N LEU A 389 17.91 4.68 5.75
CA LEU A 389 18.33 3.81 4.63
C LEU A 389 19.36 2.75 5.06
N ASN A 390 20.29 3.13 5.92
CA ASN A 390 21.38 2.27 6.40
C ASN A 390 20.97 1.32 7.55
N GLU A 391 19.74 1.44 8.09
CA GLU A 391 19.28 0.61 9.20
C GLU A 391 18.45 -0.60 8.74
N GLY A 392 18.17 -0.71 7.43
CA GLY A 392 17.31 -1.75 6.87
C GLY A 392 17.97 -3.10 6.63
N GLY A 393 19.29 -3.15 6.53
CA GLY A 393 20.03 -4.36 6.15
C GLY A 393 19.80 -4.77 4.69
N CYS A 394 19.40 -3.83 3.83
CA CYS A 394 19.21 -4.08 2.40
C CYS A 394 20.57 -4.21 1.69
N SER A 395 20.79 -5.33 1.01
CA SER A 395 22.02 -5.61 0.28
C SER A 395 22.28 -4.68 -0.93
N LEU A 396 21.26 -3.96 -1.38
CA LEU A 396 21.38 -2.98 -2.47
C LEU A 396 21.95 -1.63 -1.99
N VAL A 397 21.94 -1.39 -0.67
CA VAL A 397 22.47 -0.17 -0.06
C VAL A 397 23.94 -0.39 0.23
N LYS A 398 24.79 0.29 -0.54
CA LYS A 398 26.23 0.32 -0.25
C LYS A 398 26.43 1.28 0.92
N GLY A 399 27.10 0.83 1.98
CA GLY A 399 27.50 1.62 3.14
C GLY A 399 28.51 2.72 2.79
#